data_cf1b0672fd5aa1b40fa6d4ee02882f1c
#
_entry.id   cf1b0672fd5aa1b40fa6d4ee02882f1c
#
_cell.length_a   1.000
_cell.length_b   1.000
_cell.length_c   1.000
_cell.angle_alpha   90.00
_cell.angle_beta   90.00
_cell.angle_gamma   90.00
#
_symmetry.space_group_name_H-M   'P 1'
#
loop_
_entity.id
_entity.type
_entity.pdbx_description
1 polymer ?
#
loop_
_entity_poly.entity_id
_entity_poly.type
_entity_poly.pdbx_seq_one_letter_code
_entity_poly.pdbx_strand_id
1 'polypeptide(L)'
;MLKGLIAEDEPLSLQNLSGQMRDLLGADALIEGVANGREAVERARQIQPQLVLMDIEMPVMNGLDAAAIIHKAMPETHIVFLTAFDRFDYAVGAMRAGGTDYL
;
A
#
# COMPACT_ATOMS: atom_id res chain seq x y z
N MET A 1 17.67 4.28 6.44
CA MET A 1 16.31 4.47 6.98
C MET A 1 15.32 3.73 6.11
N LEU A 2 14.49 2.90 6.72
CA LEU A 2 13.41 2.24 6.00
C LEU A 2 12.22 3.17 5.85
N LYS A 3 11.50 3.02 4.74
CA LYS A 3 10.35 3.86 4.42
C LYS A 3 9.16 2.99 4.08
N GLY A 4 8.01 3.33 4.64
CA GLY A 4 6.76 2.65 4.39
C GLY A 4 5.68 3.63 3.98
N LEU A 5 4.76 3.16 3.15
CA LEU A 5 3.61 3.93 2.70
C LEU A 5 2.35 3.10 2.93
N ILE A 6 1.32 3.74 3.47
CA ILE A 6 0.04 3.08 3.71
C ILE A 6 -1.05 3.85 2.98
N ALA A 7 -1.72 3.17 2.06
CA ALA A 7 -2.85 3.73 1.33
C ALA A 7 -4.14 3.12 1.87
N GLU A 8 -4.87 3.92 2.63
CA GLU A 8 -6.10 3.52 3.31
C GLU A 8 -6.92 4.77 3.58
N ASP A 9 -8.18 4.78 3.15
CA ASP A 9 -9.03 5.96 3.29
C ASP A 9 -9.77 6.05 4.63
N GLU A 10 -9.77 4.98 5.42
CA GLU A 10 -10.44 4.96 6.72
C GLU A 10 -9.43 5.33 7.82
N PRO A 11 -9.65 6.45 8.57
CA PRO A 11 -8.62 6.97 9.49
C PRO A 11 -8.19 6.03 10.62
N LEU A 12 -9.13 5.27 11.19
CA LEU A 12 -8.79 4.34 12.27
C LEU A 12 -7.96 3.18 11.76
N SER A 13 -8.33 2.64 10.59
CA SER A 13 -7.53 1.59 9.94
C SER A 13 -6.13 2.09 9.62
N LEU A 14 -6.02 3.30 9.10
CA LEU A 14 -4.73 3.90 8.80
C LEU A 14 -3.86 4.01 10.04
N GLN A 15 -4.43 4.45 11.16
CA GLN A 15 -3.71 4.57 12.41
C GLN A 15 -3.20 3.21 12.91
N ASN A 16 -4.06 2.19 12.87
CA ASN A 16 -3.69 0.85 13.31
C ASN A 16 -2.59 0.25 12.41
N LEU A 17 -2.72 0.41 11.11
CA LEU A 17 -1.75 -0.09 10.16
C LEU A 17 -0.40 0.63 10.29
N SER A 18 -0.42 1.91 10.60
CA SER A 18 0.80 2.67 10.85
C SER A 18 1.59 2.11 12.02
N GLY A 19 0.88 1.75 13.10
CA GLY A 19 1.52 1.10 14.25
C GLY A 19 2.13 -0.25 13.90
N GLN A 20 1.38 -1.07 13.15
CA GLN A 20 1.88 -2.38 12.72
C GLN A 20 3.09 -2.26 11.79
N MET A 21 3.07 -1.31 10.87
CA MET A 21 4.19 -1.09 9.97
C MET A 21 5.41 -0.61 10.74
N ARG A 22 5.24 0.23 11.75
CA ARG A 22 6.33 0.70 12.58
C ARG A 22 6.97 -0.45 13.35
N ASP A 23 6.16 -1.40 13.81
CA ASP A 23 6.68 -2.60 14.47
C ASP A 23 7.54 -3.44 13.52
N LEU A 24 7.17 -3.48 12.24
CA LEU A 24 7.90 -4.25 11.23
C LEU A 24 9.18 -3.55 10.77
N LEU A 25 9.12 -2.24 10.56
CA LEU A 25 10.22 -1.50 9.95
C LEU A 25 11.16 -0.84 10.95
N GLY A 26 10.75 -0.74 12.22
CA GLY A 26 11.54 -0.10 13.25
C GLY A 26 11.01 1.27 13.64
N ALA A 27 11.35 1.70 14.85
CA ALA A 27 10.82 2.94 15.41
C ALA A 27 11.30 4.19 14.67
N ASP A 28 12.43 4.11 13.98
CA ASP A 28 13.02 5.21 13.24
C ASP A 28 12.60 5.24 11.76
N ALA A 29 11.74 4.31 11.34
CA ALA A 29 11.28 4.27 9.97
C ALA A 29 10.40 5.49 9.63
N LEU A 30 10.51 5.96 8.39
CA LEU A 30 9.60 6.95 7.86
C LEU A 30 8.33 6.25 7.38
N ILE A 31 7.18 6.59 7.95
CA ILE A 31 5.90 6.00 7.58
C ILE A 31 4.94 7.11 7.22
N GLU A 32 4.38 7.04 6.02
CA GLU A 32 3.38 8.01 5.56
C GLU A 32 2.08 7.32 5.22
N GLY A 33 0.98 8.03 5.42
CA GLY A 33 -0.35 7.56 5.08
C GLY A 33 -0.96 8.45 4.00
N VAL A 34 -1.69 7.81 3.09
CA VAL A 34 -2.46 8.49 2.04
C VAL A 34 -3.85 7.90 1.97
N ALA A 35 -4.80 8.63 1.39
CA ALA A 35 -6.20 8.26 1.44
C ALA A 35 -6.78 7.76 0.12
N ASN A 36 -5.99 7.71 -0.94
CA ASN A 36 -6.44 7.20 -2.23
C ASN A 36 -5.26 6.73 -3.07
N GLY A 37 -5.57 6.03 -4.16
CA GLY A 37 -4.54 5.43 -5.00
C GLY A 37 -3.69 6.45 -5.75
N ARG A 38 -4.25 7.59 -6.11
CA ARG A 38 -3.49 8.63 -6.81
C ARG A 38 -2.42 9.23 -5.91
N GLU A 39 -2.80 9.54 -4.67
CA GLU A 39 -1.83 10.00 -3.68
C GLU A 39 -0.76 8.94 -3.41
N ALA A 40 -1.17 7.67 -3.40
CA ALA A 40 -0.21 6.58 -3.20
C ALA A 40 0.85 6.56 -4.29
N VAL A 41 0.45 6.71 -5.56
CA VAL A 41 1.39 6.77 -6.68
C VAL A 41 2.34 7.96 -6.54
N GLU A 42 1.78 9.13 -6.25
CA GLU A 42 2.56 10.36 -6.13
C GLU A 42 3.59 10.27 -4.99
N ARG A 43 3.15 9.83 -3.82
CA ARG A 43 4.04 9.74 -2.65
C ARG A 43 5.07 8.62 -2.81
N ALA A 44 4.68 7.50 -3.41
CA ALA A 44 5.63 6.43 -3.65
C ALA A 44 6.78 6.88 -4.53
N ARG A 45 6.50 7.68 -5.56
CA ARG A 45 7.55 8.22 -6.42
C ARG A 45 8.49 9.13 -5.66
N GLN A 46 7.98 9.91 -4.72
CA GLN A 46 8.77 10.88 -3.97
C GLN A 46 9.62 10.23 -2.90
N ILE A 47 9.04 9.32 -2.11
CA ILE A 47 9.75 8.72 -0.97
C ILE A 47 10.44 7.42 -1.30
N GLN A 48 10.03 6.74 -2.36
CA GLN A 48 10.56 5.43 -2.78
C GLN A 48 10.59 4.42 -1.63
N PRO A 49 9.41 4.01 -1.15
CA PRO A 49 9.32 3.15 0.03
C PRO A 49 9.77 1.72 -0.26
N GLN A 50 10.26 1.04 0.75
CA GLN A 50 10.54 -0.38 0.67
C GLN A 50 9.25 -1.21 0.74
N LEU A 51 8.25 -0.72 1.46
CA LEU A 51 7.00 -1.44 1.69
C LEU A 51 5.81 -0.51 1.51
N VAL A 52 4.80 -0.98 0.76
CA VAL A 52 3.51 -0.31 0.61
C VAL A 52 2.42 -1.25 1.09
N LEU A 53 1.60 -0.79 2.03
CA LEU A 53 0.35 -1.45 2.37
C LEU A 53 -0.75 -0.75 1.61
N MET A 54 -1.50 -1.50 0.80
CA MET A 54 -2.44 -0.93 -0.15
C MET A 54 -3.84 -1.51 0.05
N ASP A 55 -4.79 -0.65 0.40
CA ASP A 55 -6.19 -1.02 0.35
C ASP A 55 -6.63 -1.06 -1.11
N ILE A 56 -7.55 -1.95 -1.43
CA ILE A 56 -8.02 -2.12 -2.80
C ILE A 56 -9.11 -1.10 -3.12
N GLU A 57 -10.11 -0.97 -2.25
CA GLU A 57 -11.23 -0.07 -2.48
C GLU A 57 -10.95 1.32 -1.91
N MET A 58 -10.59 2.24 -2.79
CA MET A 58 -10.32 3.62 -2.42
C MET A 58 -10.91 4.57 -3.46
N PRO A 59 -11.24 5.81 -3.05
CA PRO A 59 -11.73 6.79 -4.01
C PRO A 59 -10.64 7.26 -4.97
N VAL A 60 -11.01 7.93 -6.02
CA VAL A 60 -10.17 8.53 -7.06
C VAL A 60 -9.46 7.50 -7.92
N MET A 61 -8.61 6.68 -7.31
CA MET A 61 -7.94 5.56 -7.97
C MET A 61 -7.88 4.41 -6.98
N ASN A 62 -8.31 3.22 -7.40
CA ASN A 62 -8.29 2.06 -6.52
C ASN A 62 -6.88 1.51 -6.34
N GLY A 63 -6.73 0.63 -5.35
CA GLY A 63 -5.42 0.09 -5.00
C GLY A 63 -4.81 -0.82 -6.07
N LEU A 64 -5.62 -1.51 -6.86
CA LEU A 64 -5.10 -2.37 -7.92
C LEU A 64 -4.43 -1.54 -9.02
N ASP A 65 -5.07 -0.46 -9.43
CA ASP A 65 -4.51 0.43 -10.45
C ASP A 65 -3.27 1.13 -9.94
N ALA A 66 -3.32 1.61 -8.69
CA ALA A 66 -2.16 2.26 -8.07
C ALA A 66 -0.98 1.30 -7.96
N ALA A 67 -1.22 0.08 -7.53
CA ALA A 67 -0.17 -0.93 -7.38
C ALA A 67 0.47 -1.27 -8.72
N ALA A 68 -0.32 -1.38 -9.77
CA ALA A 68 0.21 -1.65 -11.11
C ALA A 68 1.17 -0.54 -11.56
N ILE A 69 0.80 0.71 -11.32
CA ILE A 69 1.64 1.85 -11.67
C ILE A 69 2.92 1.86 -10.83
N ILE A 70 2.79 1.66 -9.53
CA ILE A 70 3.94 1.64 -8.61
C ILE A 70 4.89 0.49 -8.97
N HIS A 71 4.35 -0.70 -9.19
CA HIS A 71 5.17 -1.87 -9.51
C HIS A 71 5.96 -1.66 -10.81
N LYS A 72 5.33 -1.06 -11.80
CA LYS A 72 6.00 -0.80 -13.08
C LYS A 72 7.14 0.22 -12.93
N ALA A 73 6.92 1.25 -12.12
CA ALA A 73 7.92 2.30 -11.91
C ALA A 73 9.00 1.90 -10.91
N MET A 74 8.63 1.11 -9.91
CA MET A 74 9.50 0.73 -8.78
C MET A 74 9.34 -0.76 -8.48
N PRO A 75 9.89 -1.64 -9.33
CA PRO A 75 9.65 -3.09 -9.18
C PRO A 75 10.23 -3.69 -7.90
N GLU A 76 11.15 -3.00 -7.23
CA GLU A 76 11.74 -3.48 -5.98
C GLU A 76 10.91 -3.15 -4.75
N THR A 77 9.92 -2.27 -4.87
CA THR A 77 9.02 -1.95 -3.77
C THR A 77 8.08 -3.14 -3.52
N HIS A 78 8.04 -3.62 -2.28
CA HIS A 78 7.09 -4.66 -1.90
C HIS A 78 5.72 -4.05 -1.68
N ILE A 79 4.72 -4.62 -2.33
CA ILE A 79 3.33 -4.17 -2.18
C ILE A 79 2.54 -5.29 -1.54
N VAL A 80 1.94 -5.00 -0.39
CA VAL A 80 1.06 -5.93 0.32
C VAL A 80 -0.34 -5.35 0.27
N PHE A 81 -1.29 -6.14 -0.25
CA PHE A 81 -2.67 -5.71 -0.35
C PHE A 81 -3.44 -6.04 0.92
N LEU A 82 -4.27 -5.11 1.32
CA LEU A 82 -5.18 -5.30 2.44
C LEU A 82 -6.53 -5.71 1.87
N THR A 83 -6.99 -6.89 2.22
CA THR A 83 -8.32 -7.34 1.85
C THR A 83 -9.18 -7.36 3.11
N ALA A 84 -10.16 -6.47 3.18
CA ALA A 84 -11.06 -6.40 4.33
C ALA A 84 -11.98 -7.62 4.40
N PHE A 85 -12.14 -8.36 3.31
CA PHE A 85 -13.06 -9.48 3.21
C PHE A 85 -12.48 -10.55 2.31
N ASP A 86 -13.01 -11.80 2.44
CA ASP A 86 -12.67 -12.91 1.57
C ASP A 86 -13.28 -12.69 0.17
N ARG A 87 -12.72 -11.78 -0.57
CA ARG A 87 -13.12 -11.51 -1.94
C ARG A 87 -12.08 -12.08 -2.87
N PHE A 88 -12.37 -13.28 -3.34
CA PHE A 88 -11.49 -14.00 -4.23
C PHE A 88 -11.14 -13.16 -5.48
N ASP A 89 -12.12 -12.43 -6.00
CA ASP A 89 -11.92 -11.59 -7.18
C ASP A 89 -10.83 -10.53 -6.95
N TYR A 90 -10.84 -9.91 -5.78
CA TYR A 90 -9.83 -8.91 -5.43
C TYR A 90 -8.46 -9.55 -5.26
N ALA A 91 -8.42 -10.73 -4.65
CA ALA A 91 -7.14 -11.44 -4.48
C ALA A 91 -6.51 -11.77 -5.83
N VAL A 92 -7.31 -12.25 -6.78
CA VAL A 92 -6.83 -12.54 -8.14
C VAL A 92 -6.37 -11.25 -8.83
N GLY A 93 -7.14 -10.17 -8.70
CA GLY A 93 -6.76 -8.88 -9.26
C GLY A 93 -5.48 -8.34 -8.65
N ALA A 94 -5.30 -8.50 -7.34
CA ALA A 94 -4.09 -8.09 -6.65
C ALA A 94 -2.86 -8.81 -7.19
N MET A 95 -2.96 -10.11 -7.41
CA MET A 95 -1.86 -10.89 -7.99
C MET A 95 -1.50 -10.37 -9.38
N ARG A 96 -2.50 -10.06 -10.20
CA ARG A 96 -2.28 -9.54 -11.55
C ARG A 96 -1.66 -8.15 -11.55
N ALA A 97 -1.91 -7.36 -10.51
CA ALA A 97 -1.33 -6.02 -10.38
C ALA A 97 0.12 -6.05 -9.90
N GLY A 98 0.69 -7.23 -9.64
CA GLY A 98 2.08 -7.34 -9.22
C GLY A 98 2.29 -7.29 -7.71
N GLY A 99 1.22 -7.48 -6.94
CA GLY A 99 1.34 -7.60 -5.49
C GLY A 99 2.14 -8.83 -5.11
N THR A 100 3.02 -8.70 -4.15
CA THR A 100 3.84 -9.81 -3.70
C THR A 100 3.16 -10.64 -2.63
N ASP A 101 2.21 -10.02 -1.92
CA ASP A 101 1.48 -10.68 -0.83
C ASP A 101 0.21 -9.88 -0.53
N TYR A 102 -0.74 -10.50 0.20
CA TYR A 102 -1.92 -9.79 0.66
C TYR A 102 -2.39 -10.32 2.01
N LEU A 103 -3.01 -9.45 2.76
CA LEU A 103 -3.50 -9.78 4.10
C LEU A 103 -5.02 -9.98 4.12
#